data_9686c2aa1fbc01988ee1819c166dfc28
#
_entry.id   9686c2aa1fbc01988ee1819c166dfc28
#
_cell.length_a   1.000
_cell.length_b   1.000
_cell.length_c   1.000
_cell.angle_alpha   90.00
_cell.angle_beta   90.00
_cell.angle_gamma   90.00
#
_symmetry.space_group_name_H-M   'P 1'
#
loop_
_entity.id
_entity.type
_entity.pdbx_description
1 polymer ?
#
loop_
_entity_poly.entity_id
_entity_poly.type
_entity_poly.pdbx_seq_one_letter_code
_entity_poly.pdbx_strand_id
1 'polypeptide(L)'
;TGLGSPTYDTFAAGDHDLNFYLWGGMGGAAMAGLGLALAQPKRRVLVITGDGEMLMGLGALATIACEAPKNLAIAVIDNGHYGETGMQRAHTARGVDLAGIAKASGFKSTTTLQSMASLQRWLPTWNKKAGPVFADIKVSAAPAPMRLPLRDGTAIKYRFRTALLGTDAQK
;
A
#
# COMPACT_ATOMS: atom_id res chain seq x y z
N THR A 1 0.79 -2.97 -4.99
CA THR A 1 0.83 -3.63 -3.67
C THR A 1 2.25 -3.93 -3.26
N GLY A 2 2.47 -4.08 -1.94
CA GLY A 2 3.71 -4.60 -1.39
C GLY A 2 3.79 -6.12 -1.37
N LEU A 3 4.83 -6.66 -0.73
CA LEU A 3 5.08 -8.09 -0.61
C LEU A 3 4.13 -8.77 0.38
N GLY A 4 3.87 -10.08 0.17
CA GLY A 4 3.17 -10.96 1.12
C GLY A 4 1.66 -10.82 1.13
N SER A 5 1.04 -10.98 2.30
CA SER A 5 -0.42 -11.00 2.45
C SER A 5 -1.15 -9.86 1.75
N PRO A 6 -0.69 -8.60 1.78
CA PRO A 6 -1.35 -7.51 1.05
C PRO A 6 -1.49 -7.77 -0.47
N THR A 7 -0.50 -8.43 -1.07
CA THR A 7 -0.55 -8.86 -2.48
C THR A 7 -1.54 -10.00 -2.68
N TYR A 8 -1.51 -11.03 -1.81
CA TYR A 8 -2.40 -12.18 -1.92
C TYR A 8 -3.86 -11.80 -1.73
N ASP A 9 -4.14 -10.96 -0.75
CA ASP A 9 -5.49 -10.48 -0.44
C ASP A 9 -6.03 -9.57 -1.55
N THR A 10 -5.19 -8.68 -2.09
CA THR A 10 -5.57 -7.84 -3.23
C THR A 10 -5.92 -8.68 -4.46
N PHE A 11 -5.11 -9.70 -4.76
CA PHE A 11 -5.38 -10.62 -5.85
C PHE A 11 -6.64 -11.45 -5.60
N ALA A 12 -6.85 -11.93 -4.38
CA ALA A 12 -8.04 -12.69 -4.00
C ALA A 12 -9.33 -11.88 -4.09
N ALA A 13 -9.26 -10.57 -3.83
CA ALA A 13 -10.38 -9.65 -3.97
C ALA A 13 -10.78 -9.37 -5.43
N GLY A 14 -9.91 -9.69 -6.38
CA GLY A 14 -10.12 -9.55 -7.82
C GLY A 14 -8.90 -8.94 -8.51
N ASP A 15 -8.37 -9.63 -9.51
CA ASP A 15 -7.24 -9.11 -10.30
C ASP A 15 -7.71 -8.05 -11.29
N HIS A 16 -6.82 -7.11 -11.57
CA HIS A 16 -7.06 -6.04 -12.54
C HIS A 16 -5.74 -5.62 -13.17
N ASP A 17 -5.74 -5.24 -14.44
CA ASP A 17 -4.53 -4.89 -15.18
C ASP A 17 -3.79 -3.66 -14.61
N LEU A 18 -4.49 -2.81 -13.87
CA LEU A 18 -3.90 -1.71 -13.09
C LEU A 18 -3.43 -2.12 -11.68
N ASN A 19 -3.51 -3.39 -11.32
CA ASN A 19 -2.85 -3.91 -10.11
C ASN A 19 -1.40 -4.24 -10.43
N PHE A 20 -0.48 -3.56 -9.74
CA PHE A 20 0.95 -3.87 -9.81
C PHE A 20 1.38 -4.59 -8.53
N TYR A 21 1.84 -5.81 -8.67
CA TYR A 21 2.32 -6.65 -7.58
C TYR A 21 3.83 -6.57 -7.50
N LEU A 22 4.35 -5.86 -6.50
CA LEU A 22 5.79 -5.70 -6.32
C LEU A 22 6.38 -6.93 -5.61
N TRP A 23 6.88 -7.86 -6.39
CA TRP A 23 7.60 -9.03 -5.90
C TRP A 23 9.06 -8.65 -5.61
N GLY A 24 9.48 -8.81 -4.39
CA GLY A 24 10.79 -8.36 -3.97
C GLY A 24 10.81 -6.84 -3.70
N GLY A 25 11.89 -6.32 -3.16
CA GLY A 25 11.97 -4.91 -2.80
C GLY A 25 11.07 -4.53 -1.63
N MET A 26 11.04 -5.37 -0.60
CA MET A 26 10.32 -5.08 0.66
C MET A 26 10.68 -3.69 1.18
N GLY A 27 9.68 -2.91 1.57
CA GLY A 27 9.82 -1.50 1.96
C GLY A 27 9.68 -0.51 0.80
N GLY A 28 9.62 -0.98 -0.46
CA GLY A 28 9.62 -0.12 -1.65
C GLY A 28 8.25 0.31 -2.16
N ALA A 29 7.15 -0.34 -1.73
CA ALA A 29 5.83 -0.10 -2.31
C ALA A 29 5.36 1.34 -2.18
N ALA A 30 5.58 1.99 -1.04
CA ALA A 30 5.20 3.38 -0.81
C ALA A 30 5.94 4.34 -1.76
N MET A 31 7.23 4.12 -1.98
CA MET A 31 8.04 4.94 -2.91
C MET A 31 7.69 4.69 -4.38
N ALA A 32 7.41 3.43 -4.75
CA ALA A 32 6.90 3.13 -6.08
C ALA A 32 5.55 3.82 -6.33
N GLY A 33 4.66 3.81 -5.33
CA GLY A 33 3.41 4.54 -5.36
C GLY A 33 3.57 6.06 -5.48
N LEU A 34 4.55 6.65 -4.79
CA LEU A 34 4.91 8.05 -4.93
C LEU A 34 5.32 8.38 -6.37
N GLY A 35 6.27 7.61 -6.92
CA GLY A 35 6.73 7.81 -8.30
C GLY A 35 5.58 7.74 -9.30
N LEU A 36 4.68 6.76 -9.15
CA LEU A 36 3.48 6.64 -9.98
C LEU A 36 2.55 7.84 -9.82
N ALA A 37 2.32 8.29 -8.59
CA ALA A 37 1.43 9.42 -8.30
C ALA A 37 1.94 10.73 -8.93
N LEU A 38 3.25 10.97 -8.88
CA LEU A 38 3.88 12.12 -9.52
C LEU A 38 3.83 12.03 -11.04
N ALA A 39 4.08 10.85 -11.62
CA ALA A 39 4.03 10.62 -13.06
C ALA A 39 2.60 10.65 -13.64
N GLN A 40 1.58 10.38 -12.81
CA GLN A 40 0.17 10.28 -13.20
C GLN A 40 -0.74 11.16 -12.33
N PRO A 41 -0.59 12.50 -12.34
CA PRO A 41 -1.23 13.39 -11.37
C PRO A 41 -2.76 13.42 -11.47
N LYS A 42 -3.33 12.99 -12.60
CA LYS A 42 -4.78 12.90 -12.84
C LYS A 42 -5.40 11.57 -12.39
N ARG A 43 -4.57 10.58 -12.03
CA ARG A 43 -5.04 9.26 -11.57
C ARG A 43 -4.88 9.12 -10.07
N ARG A 44 -5.84 8.50 -9.42
CA ARG A 44 -5.69 8.09 -8.00
C ARG A 44 -4.76 6.89 -7.93
N VAL A 45 -3.80 6.96 -7.03
CA VAL A 45 -2.88 5.86 -6.73
C VAL A 45 -3.14 5.39 -5.31
N LEU A 46 -3.38 4.08 -5.17
CA LEU A 46 -3.47 3.43 -3.89
C LEU A 46 -2.29 2.48 -3.72
N VAL A 47 -1.59 2.63 -2.64
CA VAL A 47 -0.62 1.65 -2.14
C VAL A 47 -1.29 0.81 -1.07
N ILE A 48 -1.27 -0.52 -1.24
CA ILE A 48 -1.66 -1.49 -0.22
C ILE A 48 -0.40 -2.22 0.20
N THR A 49 0.00 -2.08 1.46
CA THR A 49 1.25 -2.64 1.99
C THR A 49 1.02 -3.27 3.37
N GLY A 50 1.95 -4.06 3.87
CA GLY A 50 1.92 -4.60 5.23
C GLY A 50 2.63 -3.68 6.23
N ASP A 51 2.35 -3.89 7.50
CA ASP A 51 3.01 -3.17 8.61
C ASP A 51 4.52 -3.42 8.63
N GLY A 52 4.95 -4.66 8.47
CA GLY A 52 6.38 -5.01 8.42
C GLY A 52 7.10 -4.37 7.23
N GLU A 53 6.45 -4.33 6.07
CA GLU A 53 6.99 -3.64 4.89
C GLU A 53 7.05 -2.13 5.09
N MET A 54 6.00 -1.52 5.65
CA MET A 54 5.99 -0.08 5.91
C MET A 54 7.05 0.31 6.93
N LEU A 55 7.27 -0.51 7.96
CA LEU A 55 8.35 -0.31 8.94
C LEU A 55 9.74 -0.38 8.30
N MET A 56 9.94 -1.27 7.34
CA MET A 56 11.21 -1.40 6.62
C MET A 56 11.49 -0.18 5.74
N GLY A 57 10.45 0.41 5.13
CA GLY A 57 10.54 1.62 4.31
C GLY A 57 10.07 2.88 5.03
N LEU A 58 10.21 2.99 6.35
CA LEU A 58 9.57 4.04 7.16
C LEU A 58 9.96 5.47 6.72
N GLY A 59 11.20 5.67 6.28
CA GLY A 59 11.67 6.96 5.76
C GLY A 59 10.92 7.46 4.53
N ALA A 60 10.24 6.58 3.79
CA ALA A 60 9.38 6.97 2.67
C ALA A 60 8.28 7.95 3.09
N LEU A 61 7.79 7.86 4.33
CA LEU A 61 6.74 8.76 4.82
C LEU A 61 7.19 10.23 4.82
N ALA A 62 8.44 10.50 5.21
CA ALA A 62 8.99 11.86 5.18
C ALA A 62 9.08 12.39 3.74
N THR A 63 9.62 11.58 2.80
CA THR A 63 9.72 11.96 1.38
C THR A 63 8.34 12.22 0.78
N ILE A 64 7.37 11.33 1.02
CA ILE A 64 6.00 11.47 0.53
C ILE A 64 5.32 12.73 1.10
N ALA A 65 5.56 13.04 2.36
CA ALA A 65 5.00 14.24 3.00
C ALA A 65 5.58 15.52 2.39
N CYS A 66 6.88 15.54 2.06
CA CYS A 66 7.53 16.67 1.38
C CYS A 66 6.99 16.88 -0.05
N GLU A 67 6.85 15.81 -0.82
CA GLU A 67 6.30 15.87 -2.19
C GLU A 67 4.80 16.16 -2.21
N ALA A 68 4.09 15.83 -1.15
CA ALA A 68 2.66 16.08 -0.92
C ALA A 68 1.74 15.77 -2.11
N PRO A 69 1.83 14.58 -2.75
CA PRO A 69 1.04 14.24 -3.92
C PRO A 69 -0.46 14.20 -3.56
N LYS A 70 -1.28 14.96 -4.26
CA LYS A 70 -2.72 15.08 -3.97
C LYS A 70 -3.53 13.82 -4.30
N ASN A 71 -2.96 12.92 -5.09
CA ASN A 71 -3.60 11.74 -5.64
C ASN A 71 -3.12 10.41 -5.02
N LEU A 72 -2.30 10.44 -3.96
CA LEU A 72 -1.77 9.24 -3.30
C LEU A 72 -2.55 8.91 -2.02
N ALA A 73 -2.87 7.63 -1.86
CA ALA A 73 -3.35 7.05 -0.60
C ALA A 73 -2.53 5.81 -0.27
N ILE A 74 -2.23 5.61 1.01
CA ILE A 74 -1.51 4.45 1.54
C ILE A 74 -2.42 3.76 2.56
N ALA A 75 -2.68 2.48 2.34
CA ALA A 75 -3.38 1.58 3.24
C ALA A 75 -2.40 0.52 3.73
N VAL A 76 -2.11 0.54 5.02
CA VAL A 76 -1.30 -0.49 5.68
C VAL A 76 -2.23 -1.55 6.25
N ILE A 77 -2.06 -2.79 5.82
CA ILE A 77 -2.74 -3.95 6.37
C ILE A 77 -1.87 -4.47 7.52
N ASP A 78 -2.24 -4.10 8.74
CA ASP A 78 -1.45 -4.34 9.94
C ASP A 78 -1.98 -5.55 10.70
N ASN A 79 -1.32 -6.69 10.56
CA ASN A 79 -1.56 -7.89 11.34
C ASN A 79 -0.60 -8.05 12.53
N GLY A 80 0.32 -7.13 12.73
CA GLY A 80 1.33 -7.15 13.78
C GLY A 80 2.41 -8.22 13.62
N HIS A 81 2.53 -8.85 12.44
CA HIS A 81 3.43 -9.99 12.25
C HIS A 81 4.09 -10.01 10.87
N TYR A 82 5.28 -10.60 10.82
CA TYR A 82 5.99 -10.94 9.58
C TYR A 82 5.56 -12.34 9.11
N GLY A 83 4.47 -12.41 8.36
CA GLY A 83 3.85 -13.67 7.95
C GLY A 83 4.72 -14.56 7.08
N GLU A 84 5.52 -13.97 6.17
CA GLU A 84 6.34 -14.70 5.20
C GLU A 84 7.55 -15.42 5.82
N THR A 85 7.98 -15.02 7.01
CA THR A 85 9.22 -15.51 7.62
C THR A 85 9.01 -16.31 8.91
N GLY A 86 7.76 -16.59 9.26
CA GLY A 86 7.44 -17.44 10.43
C GLY A 86 6.69 -16.72 11.53
N MET A 87 5.88 -15.73 11.20
CA MET A 87 4.96 -15.04 12.14
C MET A 87 5.66 -14.35 13.31
N GLN A 88 6.87 -13.85 13.13
CA GLN A 88 7.53 -13.03 14.14
C GLN A 88 6.71 -11.75 14.37
N ARG A 89 6.64 -11.32 15.64
CA ARG A 89 5.93 -10.08 16.00
C ARG A 89 6.60 -8.86 15.39
N ALA A 90 5.83 -8.08 14.65
CA ALA A 90 6.26 -6.78 14.15
C ALA A 90 6.26 -5.72 15.26
N HIS A 91 6.84 -4.55 14.99
CA HIS A 91 6.92 -3.47 15.98
C HIS A 91 5.54 -2.87 16.29
N THR A 92 4.58 -2.93 15.34
CA THR A 92 3.18 -2.51 15.54
C THR A 92 2.48 -3.35 16.61
N ALA A 93 2.78 -4.66 16.69
CA ALA A 93 2.30 -5.53 17.78
C ALA A 93 2.95 -5.20 19.15
N ARG A 94 3.91 -4.27 19.18
CA ARG A 94 4.64 -3.83 20.38
C ARG A 94 4.42 -2.34 20.67
N GLY A 95 3.41 -1.73 20.06
CA GLY A 95 2.97 -0.37 20.34
C GLY A 95 3.47 0.72 19.40
N VAL A 96 4.17 0.38 18.32
CA VAL A 96 4.53 1.38 17.30
C VAL A 96 3.27 1.84 16.54
N ASP A 97 3.04 3.14 16.52
CA ASP A 97 1.90 3.79 15.85
C ASP A 97 2.32 4.34 14.49
N LEU A 98 2.02 3.58 13.42
CA LEU A 98 2.33 3.99 12.04
C LEU A 98 1.55 5.23 11.60
N ALA A 99 0.29 5.37 12.03
CA ALA A 99 -0.52 6.55 11.70
C ALA A 99 0.02 7.81 12.39
N GLY A 100 0.48 7.66 13.65
CA GLY A 100 1.17 8.71 14.39
C GLY A 100 2.49 9.13 13.73
N ILE A 101 3.29 8.18 13.25
CA ILE A 101 4.53 8.45 12.53
C ILE A 101 4.24 9.18 11.21
N ALA A 102 3.25 8.73 10.43
CA ALA A 102 2.84 9.40 9.20
C ALA A 102 2.41 10.85 9.48
N LYS A 103 1.64 11.07 10.56
CA LYS A 103 1.24 12.41 11.01
C LYS A 103 2.44 13.28 11.38
N ALA A 104 3.37 12.75 12.16
CA ALA A 104 4.60 13.46 12.55
C ALA A 104 5.50 13.77 11.35
N SER A 105 5.47 12.93 10.30
CA SER A 105 6.16 13.16 9.03
C SER A 105 5.53 14.27 8.17
N GLY A 106 4.30 14.72 8.48
CA GLY A 106 3.63 15.81 7.77
C GLY A 106 2.37 15.42 6.97
N PHE A 107 1.90 14.18 7.05
CA PHE A 107 0.62 13.79 6.45
C PHE A 107 -0.53 14.52 7.15
N LYS A 108 -1.38 15.21 6.38
CA LYS A 108 -2.53 15.94 6.89
C LYS A 108 -3.75 15.06 7.18
N SER A 109 -3.76 13.83 6.64
CA SER A 109 -4.85 12.89 6.79
C SER A 109 -4.31 11.51 7.14
N THR A 110 -4.35 11.18 8.43
CA THR A 110 -3.92 9.88 8.97
C THR A 110 -5.01 9.30 9.85
N THR A 111 -5.11 7.98 9.90
CA THR A 111 -6.07 7.28 10.77
C THR A 111 -5.61 5.86 11.07
N THR A 112 -6.04 5.33 12.22
CA THR A 112 -5.97 3.91 12.56
C THR A 112 -7.40 3.36 12.58
N LEU A 113 -7.63 2.27 11.84
CA LEU A 113 -8.92 1.63 11.65
C LEU A 113 -8.89 0.25 12.31
N GLN A 114 -9.85 -0.02 13.20
CA GLN A 114 -9.88 -1.24 14.02
C GLN A 114 -11.16 -2.07 13.82
N SER A 115 -12.03 -1.66 12.91
CA SER A 115 -13.27 -2.38 12.64
C SER A 115 -13.74 -2.15 11.21
N MET A 116 -14.54 -3.09 10.68
CA MET A 116 -15.17 -2.96 9.37
C MET A 116 -16.02 -1.69 9.28
N ALA A 117 -16.74 -1.32 10.34
CA ALA A 117 -17.54 -0.09 10.35
C ALA A 117 -16.67 1.18 10.25
N SER A 118 -15.49 1.20 10.88
CA SER A 118 -14.55 2.32 10.75
C SER A 118 -13.96 2.39 9.33
N LEU A 119 -13.63 1.24 8.75
CA LEU A 119 -13.15 1.13 7.38
C LEU A 119 -14.19 1.66 6.38
N GLN A 120 -15.44 1.22 6.48
CA GLN A 120 -16.53 1.67 5.60
C GLN A 120 -16.74 3.19 5.65
N ARG A 121 -16.68 3.79 6.84
CA ARG A 121 -16.75 5.25 6.99
C ARG A 121 -15.55 5.97 6.38
N TRP A 122 -14.37 5.35 6.40
CA TRP A 122 -13.15 5.95 5.87
C TRP A 122 -13.00 5.81 4.35
N LEU A 123 -13.53 4.75 3.72
CA LEU A 123 -13.39 4.50 2.29
C LEU A 123 -13.67 5.73 1.38
N PRO A 124 -14.70 6.57 1.63
CA PRO A 124 -14.91 7.77 0.83
C PRO A 124 -13.76 8.78 0.92
N THR A 125 -13.03 8.81 2.04
CA THR A 125 -11.89 9.72 2.24
C THR A 125 -10.80 9.47 1.20
N TRP A 126 -10.50 8.22 0.93
CA TRP A 126 -9.54 7.81 -0.06
C TRP A 126 -9.86 8.36 -1.47
N ASN A 127 -11.12 8.37 -1.87
CA ASN A 127 -11.52 8.83 -3.21
C ASN A 127 -11.70 10.35 -3.31
N LYS A 128 -12.13 11.00 -2.23
CA LYS A 128 -12.58 12.40 -2.23
C LYS A 128 -11.57 13.38 -1.67
N LYS A 129 -10.73 12.96 -0.71
CA LYS A 129 -9.79 13.85 -0.05
C LYS A 129 -8.49 13.98 -0.83
N ALA A 130 -7.99 15.21 -0.93
CA ALA A 130 -6.64 15.42 -1.47
C ALA A 130 -5.61 14.74 -0.57
N GLY A 131 -4.69 13.96 -1.18
CA GLY A 131 -3.63 13.24 -0.48
C GLY A 131 -2.44 14.13 -0.09
N PRO A 132 -1.38 13.52 0.43
CA PRO A 132 -1.32 12.10 0.74
C PRO A 132 -2.22 11.72 1.92
N VAL A 133 -2.90 10.57 1.78
CA VAL A 133 -3.77 10.00 2.82
C VAL A 133 -3.14 8.71 3.33
N PHE A 134 -3.15 8.49 4.65
CA PHE A 134 -2.59 7.30 5.28
C PHE A 134 -3.61 6.63 6.20
N ALA A 135 -3.78 5.33 6.08
CA ALA A 135 -4.56 4.53 7.00
C ALA A 135 -3.78 3.28 7.45
N ASP A 136 -3.71 3.09 8.76
CA ASP A 136 -3.25 1.86 9.40
C ASP A 136 -4.49 1.02 9.75
N ILE A 137 -4.64 -0.13 9.08
CA ILE A 137 -5.84 -0.98 9.15
C ILE A 137 -5.49 -2.24 9.93
N LYS A 138 -5.94 -2.31 11.18
CA LYS A 138 -5.72 -3.47 12.05
C LYS A 138 -6.54 -4.66 11.57
N VAL A 139 -5.86 -5.76 11.32
CA VAL A 139 -6.47 -7.01 10.86
C VAL A 139 -6.04 -8.18 11.74
N SER A 140 -6.75 -9.29 11.62
CA SER A 140 -6.39 -10.54 12.30
C SER A 140 -5.08 -11.10 11.74
N ALA A 141 -4.25 -11.68 12.62
CA ALA A 141 -3.07 -12.45 12.23
C ALA A 141 -3.41 -13.91 11.85
N ALA A 142 -4.68 -14.29 11.89
CA ALA A 142 -5.09 -15.63 11.49
C ALA A 142 -4.74 -15.90 10.02
N PRO A 143 -4.24 -17.10 9.70
CA PRO A 143 -3.88 -17.42 8.32
C PRO A 143 -5.12 -17.39 7.42
N ALA A 144 -5.00 -16.75 6.26
CA ALA A 144 -5.98 -16.77 5.19
C ALA A 144 -5.51 -17.67 4.04
N PRO A 145 -6.41 -18.21 3.21
CA PRO A 145 -6.02 -18.97 2.03
C PRO A 145 -5.15 -18.12 1.10
N MET A 146 -3.92 -18.58 0.86
CA MET A 146 -2.98 -17.89 -0.02
C MET A 146 -3.44 -17.99 -1.48
N ARG A 147 -3.60 -16.86 -2.16
CA ARG A 147 -3.84 -16.78 -3.59
C ARG A 147 -2.70 -15.97 -4.24
N LEU A 148 -1.91 -16.65 -5.05
CA LEU A 148 -0.72 -16.07 -5.68
C LEU A 148 -1.08 -15.47 -7.03
N PRO A 149 -0.83 -14.16 -7.24
CA PRO A 149 -0.86 -13.57 -8.57
C PRO A 149 0.33 -14.02 -9.41
N LEU A 150 0.34 -13.60 -10.68
CA LEU A 150 1.49 -13.78 -11.56
C LEU A 150 2.77 -13.27 -10.88
N ARG A 151 3.86 -14.08 -10.98
CA ARG A 151 5.16 -13.77 -10.39
C ARG A 151 6.19 -13.21 -11.38
N ASP A 152 5.91 -13.32 -12.67
CA ASP A 152 6.78 -12.78 -13.71
C ASP A 152 6.71 -11.25 -13.69
N GLY A 153 7.74 -10.61 -13.15
CA GLY A 153 7.83 -9.17 -13.04
C GLY A 153 7.84 -8.46 -14.40
N THR A 154 8.35 -9.10 -15.44
CA THR A 154 8.32 -8.56 -16.81
C THR A 154 6.90 -8.53 -17.34
N ALA A 155 6.17 -9.63 -17.21
CA ALA A 155 4.78 -9.71 -17.63
C ALA A 155 3.88 -8.73 -16.84
N ILE A 156 4.07 -8.61 -15.51
CA ILE A 156 3.36 -7.64 -14.67
C ILE A 156 3.65 -6.22 -15.15
N LYS A 157 4.91 -5.88 -15.41
CA LYS A 157 5.32 -4.57 -15.90
C LYS A 157 4.64 -4.24 -17.23
N TYR A 158 4.67 -5.15 -18.20
CA TYR A 158 4.06 -4.91 -19.50
C TYR A 158 2.54 -4.77 -19.40
N ARG A 159 1.87 -5.67 -18.69
CA ARG A 159 0.43 -5.60 -18.42
C ARG A 159 0.05 -4.24 -17.83
N PHE A 160 0.71 -3.86 -16.76
CA PHE A 160 0.44 -2.60 -16.06
C PHE A 160 0.71 -1.36 -16.94
N ARG A 161 1.87 -1.33 -17.63
CA ARG A 161 2.19 -0.21 -18.53
C ARG A 161 1.18 -0.08 -19.67
N THR A 162 0.78 -1.20 -20.28
CA THR A 162 -0.22 -1.19 -21.36
C THR A 162 -1.57 -0.68 -20.87
N ALA A 163 -2.04 -1.13 -19.69
CA ALA A 163 -3.28 -0.66 -19.10
C ALA A 163 -3.24 0.82 -18.69
N LEU A 164 -2.05 1.31 -18.28
CA LEU A 164 -1.85 2.69 -17.83
C LEU A 164 -1.70 3.67 -18.98
N LEU A 165 -0.93 3.33 -20.01
CA LEU A 165 -0.44 4.22 -21.06
C LEU A 165 -1.07 3.95 -22.44
N GLY A 166 -1.76 2.82 -22.62
CA GLY A 166 -2.31 2.43 -23.92
C GLY A 166 -1.20 2.25 -24.97
N THR A 167 -1.37 2.86 -26.13
CA THR A 167 -0.41 2.80 -27.25
C THR A 167 0.96 3.39 -26.93
N ASP A 168 1.06 4.27 -25.92
CA ASP A 168 2.34 4.86 -25.48
C ASP A 168 3.19 3.92 -24.62
N ALA A 169 2.66 2.76 -24.24
CA ALA A 169 3.38 1.77 -23.42
C ALA A 169 4.63 1.20 -24.10
N GLN A 170 4.71 1.27 -25.43
CA GLN A 170 5.82 0.72 -26.23
C GLN A 170 6.96 1.72 -26.48
N LYS A 171 6.77 2.98 -26.11
CA LYS A 171 7.78 4.04 -26.13
C LYS A 171 8.56 4.05 -24.81
#